data_1fb4e31f7e247904721fe03995f2079e
#
_entry.id   1fb4e31f7e247904721fe03995f2079e
#
_cell.length_a   1.000
_cell.length_b   1.000
_cell.length_c   1.000
_cell.angle_alpha   90.00
_cell.angle_beta   90.00
_cell.angle_gamma   90.00
#
_symmetry.space_group_name_H-M   'P 1'
#
loop_
_entity.id
_entity.type
_entity.pdbx_description
1 polymer ?
#
loop_
_entity_poly.entity_id
_entity_poly.type
_entity_poly.pdbx_seq_one_letter_code
_entity_poly.pdbx_strand_id
1 'polypeptide(L)'
;MAFDIAFWLLAVVAVVAALAVVLLRDIFRAALALVACFTMVAGLYVTLSADFLAAVQVLVYVGAISILLLLAIMLTKDVQRGAPLNVRTRAPAFIAAILFLGAVSFAIFSTPWAVSTAAPVEPTTAALAGKLFGADGYMLAVEIGAVLLLAAILGAIVLVREK
;
A
#
# COMPACT_ATOMS: atom_id res chain seq x y z
N MET A 1 7.52 23.24 9.79
CA MET A 1 6.74 23.02 11.05
C MET A 1 5.33 22.46 10.79
N ALA A 2 4.45 23.14 10.01
CA ALA A 2 3.08 22.60 9.79
C ALA A 2 3.09 21.26 9.04
N PHE A 3 3.89 21.12 8.00
CA PHE A 3 4.04 19.87 7.25
C PHE A 3 4.66 18.74 8.09
N ASP A 4 5.61 19.06 8.96
CA ASP A 4 6.23 18.05 9.84
C ASP A 4 5.23 17.50 10.85
N ILE A 5 4.40 18.38 11.43
CA ILE A 5 3.33 17.95 12.34
C ILE A 5 2.31 17.11 11.61
N ALA A 6 1.89 17.51 10.41
CA ALA A 6 0.97 16.74 9.58
C ALA A 6 1.53 15.37 9.23
N PHE A 7 2.81 15.29 8.83
CA PHE A 7 3.50 14.04 8.54
C PHE A 7 3.46 13.07 9.74
N TRP A 8 3.89 13.53 10.92
CA TRP A 8 3.92 12.67 12.10
C TRP A 8 2.52 12.22 12.55
N LEU A 9 1.54 13.10 12.45
CA LEU A 9 0.15 12.76 12.77
C LEU A 9 -0.38 11.68 11.82
N LEU A 10 -0.19 11.87 10.49
CA LEU A 10 -0.61 10.89 9.50
C LEU A 10 0.14 9.56 9.66
N ALA A 11 1.45 9.61 9.96
CA ALA A 11 2.25 8.41 10.18
C ALA A 11 1.75 7.60 11.39
N VAL A 12 1.48 8.25 12.52
CA VAL A 12 0.95 7.58 13.72
C VAL A 12 -0.42 6.98 13.43
N VAL A 13 -1.32 7.72 12.78
CA VAL A 13 -2.66 7.20 12.44
C VAL A 13 -2.57 6.05 11.44
N ALA A 14 -1.66 6.10 10.47
CA ALA A 14 -1.42 5.01 9.53
C ALA A 14 -0.97 3.73 10.26
N VAL A 15 -0.03 3.83 11.20
CA VAL A 15 0.45 2.69 12.00
C VAL A 15 -0.68 2.13 12.88
N VAL A 16 -1.46 2.98 13.53
CA VAL A 16 -2.61 2.55 14.34
C VAL A 16 -3.65 1.85 13.48
N ALA A 17 -3.97 2.38 12.30
CA ALA A 17 -4.88 1.75 11.35
C ALA A 17 -4.34 0.39 10.86
N ALA A 18 -3.04 0.29 10.52
CA ALA A 18 -2.41 -0.95 10.13
C ALA A 18 -2.44 -2.02 11.23
N LEU A 19 -2.21 -1.62 12.49
CA LEU A 19 -2.36 -2.53 13.64
C LEU A 19 -3.82 -2.97 13.82
N ALA A 20 -4.77 -2.06 13.61
CA ALA A 20 -6.19 -2.40 13.68
C ALA A 20 -6.58 -3.46 12.63
N VAL A 21 -6.04 -3.39 11.40
CA VAL A 21 -6.25 -4.41 10.36
C VAL A 21 -5.89 -5.82 10.87
N VAL A 22 -4.78 -5.94 11.59
CA VAL A 22 -4.27 -7.24 12.06
C VAL A 22 -4.96 -7.71 13.35
N LEU A 23 -5.34 -6.78 14.22
CA LEU A 23 -5.87 -7.09 15.56
C LEU A 23 -7.39 -7.29 15.58
N LEU A 24 -8.12 -6.69 14.64
CA LEU A 24 -9.57 -6.83 14.56
C LEU A 24 -9.95 -8.24 14.12
N ARG A 25 -10.87 -8.85 14.88
CA ARG A 25 -11.39 -10.19 14.58
C ARG A 25 -12.49 -10.18 13.52
N ASP A 26 -13.16 -9.07 13.37
CA ASP A 26 -14.21 -8.86 12.38
C ASP A 26 -13.56 -8.41 11.06
N ILE A 27 -13.70 -9.26 10.03
CA ILE A 27 -13.05 -9.04 8.74
C ILE A 27 -13.55 -7.76 8.06
N PHE A 28 -14.84 -7.43 8.22
CA PHE A 28 -15.39 -6.21 7.65
C PHE A 28 -14.78 -4.95 8.31
N ARG A 29 -14.68 -4.95 9.63
CA ARG A 29 -14.02 -3.87 10.38
C ARG A 29 -12.53 -3.78 10.06
N ALA A 30 -11.86 -4.91 9.90
CA ALA A 30 -10.46 -4.95 9.47
C ALA A 30 -10.28 -4.34 8.07
N ALA A 31 -11.20 -4.64 7.13
CA ALA A 31 -11.19 -4.04 5.81
C ALA A 31 -11.43 -2.52 5.84
N LEU A 32 -12.33 -2.02 6.69
CA LEU A 32 -12.50 -0.58 6.89
C LEU A 32 -11.25 0.09 7.47
N ALA A 33 -10.57 -0.56 8.41
CA ALA A 33 -9.29 -0.09 8.93
C ALA A 33 -8.20 -0.05 7.85
N LEU A 34 -8.21 -1.00 6.90
CA LEU A 34 -7.30 -1.01 5.75
C LEU A 34 -7.56 0.18 4.83
N VAL A 35 -8.82 0.51 4.54
CA VAL A 35 -9.18 1.71 3.77
C VAL A 35 -8.66 2.98 4.44
N ALA A 36 -8.84 3.09 5.75
CA ALA A 36 -8.30 4.21 6.53
C ALA A 36 -6.76 4.26 6.45
N CYS A 37 -6.08 3.12 6.59
CA CYS A 37 -4.63 3.03 6.44
C CYS A 37 -4.16 3.52 5.06
N PHE A 38 -4.77 3.07 3.98
CA PHE A 38 -4.44 3.52 2.63
C PHE A 38 -4.66 5.02 2.42
N THR A 39 -5.72 5.57 3.02
CA THR A 39 -6.00 7.01 2.97
C THR A 39 -4.90 7.81 3.70
N MET A 40 -4.44 7.35 4.86
CA MET A 40 -3.34 8.00 5.58
C MET A 40 -2.03 7.94 4.79
N VAL A 41 -1.75 6.81 4.12
CA VAL A 41 -0.58 6.68 3.23
C VAL A 41 -0.65 7.67 2.06
N ALA A 42 -1.83 7.88 1.46
CA ALA A 42 -2.00 8.92 0.45
C ALA A 42 -1.68 10.32 1.00
N GLY A 43 -2.12 10.62 2.22
CA GLY A 43 -1.76 11.86 2.91
C GLY A 43 -0.26 12.01 3.15
N LEU A 44 0.43 10.92 3.50
CA LEU A 44 1.90 10.93 3.63
C LEU A 44 2.59 11.25 2.29
N TYR A 45 2.11 10.71 1.18
CA TYR A 45 2.64 11.07 -0.15
C TYR A 45 2.48 12.56 -0.46
N VAL A 46 1.34 13.17 -0.08
CA VAL A 46 1.16 14.63 -0.23
C VAL A 46 2.18 15.40 0.61
N THR A 47 2.41 15.01 1.86
CA THR A 47 3.41 15.70 2.71
C THR A 47 4.84 15.56 2.21
N LEU A 48 5.12 14.53 1.40
CA LEU A 48 6.42 14.27 0.76
C LEU A 48 6.53 14.86 -0.66
N SER A 49 5.59 15.73 -1.08
CA SER A 49 5.53 16.31 -2.43
C SER A 49 5.45 15.27 -3.55
N ALA A 50 4.90 14.09 -3.26
CA ALA A 50 4.75 12.99 -4.22
C ALA A 50 3.32 12.95 -4.78
N ASP A 51 2.88 14.05 -5.41
CA ASP A 51 1.49 14.27 -5.83
C ASP A 51 0.93 13.16 -6.72
N PHE A 52 1.71 12.69 -7.69
CA PHE A 52 1.29 11.61 -8.58
C PHE A 52 1.05 10.30 -7.80
N LEU A 53 1.95 9.97 -6.87
CA LEU A 53 1.79 8.77 -6.04
C LEU A 53 0.58 8.89 -5.12
N ALA A 54 0.32 10.08 -4.57
CA ALA A 54 -0.86 10.34 -3.76
C ALA A 54 -2.15 10.11 -4.57
N ALA A 55 -2.22 10.63 -5.79
CA ALA A 55 -3.36 10.43 -6.68
C ALA A 55 -3.58 8.94 -7.02
N VAL A 56 -2.52 8.22 -7.38
CA VAL A 56 -2.58 6.78 -7.67
C VAL A 56 -3.00 6.00 -6.42
N GLN A 57 -2.48 6.33 -5.24
CA GLN A 57 -2.85 5.71 -3.98
C GLN A 57 -4.35 5.84 -3.71
N VAL A 58 -4.92 7.03 -3.92
CA VAL A 58 -6.37 7.25 -3.72
C VAL A 58 -7.19 6.52 -4.79
N LEU A 59 -6.85 6.64 -6.06
CA LEU A 59 -7.64 6.08 -7.15
C LEU A 59 -7.61 4.55 -7.18
N VAL A 60 -6.42 3.96 -7.02
CA VAL A 60 -6.22 2.51 -7.16
C VAL A 60 -6.44 1.80 -5.83
N TYR A 61 -5.74 2.21 -4.76
CA TYR A 61 -5.78 1.47 -3.48
C TYR A 61 -7.03 1.78 -2.67
N VAL A 62 -7.34 3.07 -2.44
CA VAL A 62 -8.54 3.46 -1.69
C VAL A 62 -9.80 3.25 -2.53
N GLY A 63 -9.76 3.59 -3.81
CA GLY A 63 -10.89 3.45 -4.73
C GLY A 63 -11.11 2.02 -5.18
N ALA A 64 -10.35 1.54 -6.16
CA ALA A 64 -10.63 0.27 -6.83
C ALA A 64 -10.42 -0.96 -5.92
N ILE A 65 -9.23 -1.10 -5.32
CA ILE A 65 -8.87 -2.31 -4.56
C ILE A 65 -9.71 -2.42 -3.28
N SER A 66 -9.89 -1.32 -2.53
CA SER A 66 -10.66 -1.35 -1.29
C SER A 66 -12.12 -1.68 -1.52
N ILE A 67 -12.73 -1.12 -2.57
CA ILE A 67 -14.13 -1.41 -2.92
C ILE A 67 -14.28 -2.88 -3.33
N LEU A 68 -13.38 -3.39 -4.17
CA LEU A 68 -13.40 -4.80 -4.57
C LEU A 68 -13.24 -5.72 -3.36
N LEU A 69 -12.34 -5.39 -2.43
CA LEU A 69 -12.13 -6.15 -1.20
C LEU A 69 -13.38 -6.16 -0.32
N LEU A 70 -14.01 -4.99 -0.11
CA LEU A 70 -15.24 -4.89 0.68
C LEU A 70 -16.37 -5.69 0.04
N LEU A 71 -16.55 -5.60 -1.28
CA LEU A 71 -17.54 -6.40 -1.99
C LEU A 71 -17.27 -7.90 -1.88
N ALA A 72 -16.02 -8.33 -2.04
CA ALA A 72 -15.62 -9.72 -1.90
C ALA A 72 -15.95 -10.26 -0.50
N ILE A 73 -15.64 -9.48 0.56
CA ILE A 73 -15.95 -9.85 1.94
C ILE A 73 -17.46 -9.92 2.18
N MET A 74 -18.25 -9.00 1.62
CA MET A 74 -19.70 -9.01 1.75
C MET A 74 -20.37 -10.20 1.03
N LEU A 75 -19.81 -10.63 -0.11
CA LEU A 75 -20.32 -11.78 -0.85
C LEU A 75 -19.92 -13.13 -0.25
N THR A 76 -18.85 -13.17 0.56
CA THR A 76 -18.33 -14.42 1.13
C THR A 76 -18.91 -14.66 2.53
N LYS A 77 -19.92 -15.53 2.64
CA LYS A 77 -20.68 -15.76 3.88
C LYS A 77 -19.93 -16.43 5.03
N ASP A 78 -18.82 -17.16 4.79
CA ASP A 78 -18.19 -18.04 5.79
C ASP A 78 -16.77 -17.66 6.21
N VAL A 79 -16.27 -16.49 5.86
CA VAL A 79 -14.88 -16.08 6.15
C VAL A 79 -14.63 -15.76 7.64
N GLN A 80 -15.68 -15.59 8.43
CA GLN A 80 -15.56 -15.18 9.86
C GLN A 80 -15.10 -16.31 10.81
N ARG A 81 -15.02 -17.55 10.34
CA ARG A 81 -14.55 -18.68 11.17
C ARG A 81 -13.08 -18.97 10.88
N GLY A 82 -12.20 -18.11 11.33
CA GLY A 82 -10.77 -18.43 11.37
C GLY A 82 -10.55 -19.67 12.26
N ALA A 83 -9.82 -20.67 11.73
CA ALA A 83 -9.41 -21.81 12.52
C ALA A 83 -8.66 -21.33 13.79
N PRO A 84 -8.89 -21.93 14.96
CA PRO A 84 -8.22 -21.53 16.19
C PRO A 84 -6.71 -21.68 15.98
N LEU A 85 -6.00 -20.54 16.11
CA LEU A 85 -4.55 -20.52 16.01
C LEU A 85 -3.94 -21.47 17.04
N ASN A 86 -3.17 -22.45 16.57
CA ASN A 86 -2.48 -23.39 17.43
C ASN A 86 -1.52 -22.62 18.34
N VAL A 87 -1.77 -22.66 19.67
CA VAL A 87 -0.98 -21.94 20.68
C VAL A 87 0.50 -22.27 20.60
N ARG A 88 0.83 -23.50 20.13
CA ARG A 88 2.20 -23.99 20.03
C ARG A 88 3.05 -23.27 18.97
N THR A 89 2.42 -22.64 17.96
CA THR A 89 3.13 -21.93 16.88
C THR A 89 3.23 -20.41 17.17
N ARG A 90 2.56 -19.90 18.18
CA ARG A 90 2.58 -18.46 18.52
C ARG A 90 3.95 -17.97 19.01
N ALA A 91 4.59 -18.74 19.91
CA ALA A 91 5.88 -18.36 20.47
C ALA A 91 6.99 -18.29 19.41
N PRO A 92 7.22 -19.32 18.57
CA PRO A 92 8.24 -19.23 17.53
C PRO A 92 7.92 -18.15 16.47
N ALA A 93 6.65 -17.92 16.12
CA ALA A 93 6.26 -16.87 15.20
C ALA A 93 6.56 -15.47 15.77
N PHE A 94 6.29 -15.26 17.07
CA PHE A 94 6.59 -13.99 17.73
C PHE A 94 8.10 -13.72 17.79
N ILE A 95 8.90 -14.74 18.11
CA ILE A 95 10.38 -14.63 18.10
C ILE A 95 10.89 -14.29 16.69
N ALA A 96 10.39 -14.99 15.66
CA ALA A 96 10.75 -14.72 14.27
C ALA A 96 10.39 -13.28 13.86
N ALA A 97 9.21 -12.77 14.27
CA ALA A 97 8.79 -11.40 13.98
C ALA A 97 9.69 -10.37 14.66
N ILE A 98 10.09 -10.58 15.92
CA ILE A 98 11.01 -9.70 16.65
C ILE A 98 12.40 -9.71 16.00
N LEU A 99 12.92 -10.88 15.64
CA LEU A 99 14.22 -11.00 14.97
C LEU A 99 14.21 -10.29 13.61
N PHE A 100 13.14 -10.47 12.85
CA PHE A 100 12.97 -9.80 11.56
C PHE A 100 12.90 -8.27 11.72
N LEU A 101 12.07 -7.79 12.66
CA LEU A 101 11.95 -6.36 12.95
C LEU A 101 13.29 -5.77 13.42
N GLY A 102 14.01 -6.51 14.29
CA GLY A 102 15.34 -6.11 14.75
C GLY A 102 16.36 -6.03 13.62
N ALA A 103 16.37 -7.01 12.71
CA ALA A 103 17.27 -7.03 11.56
C ALA A 103 16.98 -5.87 10.60
N VAL A 104 15.70 -5.60 10.30
CA VAL A 104 15.31 -4.47 9.45
C VAL A 104 15.66 -3.13 10.10
N SER A 105 15.38 -2.98 11.39
CA SER A 105 15.73 -1.76 12.13
C SER A 105 17.26 -1.55 12.14
N PHE A 106 18.02 -2.61 12.41
CA PHE A 106 19.48 -2.56 12.38
C PHE A 106 19.98 -2.14 10.99
N ALA A 107 19.45 -2.72 9.91
CA ALA A 107 19.82 -2.37 8.54
C ALA A 107 19.51 -0.89 8.22
N ILE A 108 18.37 -0.38 8.66
CA ILE A 108 17.98 1.02 8.43
C ILE A 108 18.93 1.98 9.16
N PHE A 109 19.25 1.71 10.44
CA PHE A 109 20.08 2.61 11.24
C PHE A 109 21.57 2.49 10.96
N SER A 110 22.05 1.33 10.49
CA SER A 110 23.47 1.11 10.17
C SER A 110 23.87 1.54 8.76
N THR A 111 22.90 1.75 7.87
CA THR A 111 23.17 2.15 6.48
C THR A 111 23.36 3.67 6.40
N PRO A 112 24.50 4.16 5.87
CA PRO A 112 24.70 5.59 5.61
C PRO A 112 23.84 5.99 4.39
N TRP A 113 22.65 6.51 4.64
CA TRP A 113 21.76 6.99 3.58
C TRP A 113 22.31 8.29 2.97
N ALA A 114 22.46 8.32 1.65
CA ALA A 114 22.78 9.56 0.94
C ALA A 114 21.54 10.48 0.96
N VAL A 115 21.50 11.40 1.93
CA VAL A 115 20.42 12.37 2.05
C VAL A 115 20.68 13.53 1.09
N SER A 116 19.81 13.72 0.10
CA SER A 116 19.83 14.90 -0.74
C SER A 116 19.21 16.08 0.01
N THR A 117 19.95 17.19 0.10
CA THR A 117 19.44 18.47 0.63
C THR A 117 18.76 19.32 -0.45
N ALA A 118 18.72 18.85 -1.70
CA ALA A 118 18.05 19.54 -2.80
C ALA A 118 16.54 19.56 -2.56
N ALA A 119 15.90 20.70 -2.83
CA ALA A 119 14.45 20.80 -2.79
C ALA A 119 13.83 19.81 -3.81
N PRO A 120 12.66 19.24 -3.49
CA PRO A 120 11.94 18.40 -4.44
C PRO A 120 11.72 19.15 -5.77
N VAL A 121 11.90 18.45 -6.90
CA VAL A 121 11.62 19.03 -8.21
C VAL A 121 10.11 19.13 -8.36
N GLU A 122 9.58 20.34 -8.27
CA GLU A 122 8.14 20.59 -8.47
C GLU A 122 7.89 21.16 -9.87
N PRO A 123 6.84 20.70 -10.57
CA PRO A 123 5.93 19.60 -10.22
C PRO A 123 6.52 18.21 -10.48
N THR A 124 6.45 17.33 -9.49
CA THR A 124 6.97 15.96 -9.56
C THR A 124 6.34 15.15 -10.70
N THR A 125 5.07 15.43 -11.03
CA THR A 125 4.33 14.80 -12.12
C THR A 125 4.96 15.06 -13.49
N ALA A 126 5.41 16.29 -13.77
CA ALA A 126 6.08 16.62 -15.02
C ALA A 126 7.46 15.94 -15.15
N ALA A 127 8.22 15.91 -14.05
CA ALA A 127 9.50 15.22 -14.00
C ALA A 127 9.34 13.70 -14.21
N LEU A 128 8.31 13.10 -13.61
CA LEU A 128 7.97 11.69 -13.80
C LEU A 128 7.55 11.41 -15.24
N ALA A 129 6.69 12.25 -15.84
CA ALA A 129 6.28 12.11 -17.22
C ALA A 129 7.48 12.16 -18.18
N GLY A 130 8.43 13.08 -17.97
CA GLY A 130 9.66 13.14 -18.75
C GLY A 130 10.53 11.88 -18.61
N LYS A 131 10.57 11.28 -17.42
CA LYS A 131 11.29 10.00 -17.20
C LYS A 131 10.59 8.79 -17.79
N LEU A 132 9.27 8.77 -17.86
CA LEU A 132 8.49 7.66 -18.42
C LEU A 132 8.43 7.71 -19.95
N PHE A 133 8.20 8.91 -20.53
CA PHE A 133 7.90 9.10 -21.95
C PHE A 133 9.00 9.86 -22.73
N GLY A 134 10.05 10.31 -22.06
CA GLY A 134 11.18 10.99 -22.71
C GLY A 134 11.99 10.06 -23.63
N ALA A 135 12.83 10.63 -24.48
CA ALA A 135 13.65 9.89 -25.45
C ALA A 135 14.57 8.84 -24.80
N ASP A 136 15.08 9.14 -23.58
CA ASP A 136 15.87 8.23 -22.76
C ASP A 136 15.05 7.66 -21.59
N GLY A 137 13.72 7.60 -21.73
CA GLY A 137 12.79 7.24 -20.69
C GLY A 137 12.53 5.72 -20.61
N TYR A 138 11.76 5.35 -19.60
CA TYR A 138 11.36 3.95 -19.34
C TYR A 138 10.09 3.57 -20.11
N MET A 139 9.99 3.91 -21.40
CA MET A 139 8.80 3.67 -22.23
C MET A 139 8.40 2.19 -22.30
N LEU A 140 9.39 1.29 -22.32
CA LEU A 140 9.15 -0.16 -22.28
C LEU A 140 8.36 -0.59 -21.03
N ALA A 141 8.62 0.03 -19.88
CA ALA A 141 7.87 -0.29 -18.65
C ALA A 141 6.39 0.10 -18.78
N VAL A 142 6.10 1.22 -19.45
CA VAL A 142 4.72 1.67 -19.72
C VAL A 142 4.02 0.71 -20.68
N GLU A 143 4.70 0.25 -21.73
CA GLU A 143 4.16 -0.72 -22.69
C GLU A 143 3.84 -2.06 -22.02
N ILE A 144 4.77 -2.58 -21.21
CA ILE A 144 4.53 -3.80 -20.43
C ILE A 144 3.33 -3.61 -19.48
N GLY A 145 3.20 -2.46 -18.81
CA GLY A 145 2.07 -2.11 -17.97
C GLY A 145 0.74 -2.14 -18.73
N ALA A 146 0.71 -1.60 -19.95
CA ALA A 146 -0.47 -1.62 -20.82
C ALA A 146 -0.87 -3.06 -21.22
N VAL A 147 0.11 -3.91 -21.56
CA VAL A 147 -0.13 -5.33 -21.88
C VAL A 147 -0.66 -6.08 -20.65
N LEU A 148 -0.13 -5.81 -19.46
CA LEU A 148 -0.61 -6.41 -18.21
C LEU A 148 -2.05 -6.00 -17.89
N LEU A 149 -2.41 -4.74 -18.11
CA LEU A 149 -3.80 -4.27 -17.96
C LEU A 149 -4.73 -4.97 -18.95
N LEU A 150 -4.33 -5.10 -20.21
CA LEU A 150 -5.11 -5.82 -21.22
C LEU A 150 -5.30 -7.28 -20.82
N ALA A 151 -4.23 -7.96 -20.39
CA ALA A 151 -4.30 -9.34 -19.93
C ALA A 151 -5.23 -9.52 -18.72
N ALA A 152 -5.19 -8.58 -17.76
CA ALA A 152 -6.08 -8.58 -16.59
C ALA A 152 -7.55 -8.44 -16.99
N ILE A 153 -7.85 -7.54 -17.92
CA ILE A 153 -9.22 -7.33 -18.43
C ILE A 153 -9.72 -8.59 -19.16
N LEU A 154 -8.90 -9.15 -20.05
CA LEU A 154 -9.26 -10.39 -20.76
C LEU A 154 -9.46 -11.56 -19.79
N GLY A 155 -8.58 -11.71 -18.81
CA GLY A 155 -8.70 -12.72 -17.76
C GLY A 155 -10.01 -12.58 -16.95
N ALA A 156 -10.38 -11.36 -16.58
CA ALA A 156 -11.63 -11.09 -15.87
C ALA A 156 -12.86 -11.47 -16.73
N ILE A 157 -12.86 -11.12 -18.00
CA ILE A 157 -13.97 -11.44 -18.93
C ILE A 157 -14.10 -12.96 -19.11
N VAL A 158 -12.98 -13.67 -19.26
CA VAL A 158 -12.98 -15.13 -19.44
C VAL A 158 -13.51 -15.85 -18.20
N LEU A 159 -13.18 -15.36 -17.00
CA LEU A 159 -13.66 -15.93 -15.73
C LEU A 159 -15.17 -15.76 -15.53
N VAL A 160 -15.74 -14.64 -15.98
CA VAL A 160 -17.17 -14.33 -15.80
C VAL A 160 -18.03 -14.94 -16.91
N ARG A 161 -17.43 -15.34 -18.03
CA ARG A 161 -18.17 -15.94 -19.14
C ARG A 161 -18.64 -17.33 -18.77
N GLU A 162 -19.95 -17.45 -18.51
CA GLU A 162 -20.63 -18.73 -18.41
C GLU A 162 -20.51 -19.51 -19.74
N LYS A 163 -20.30 -20.84 -19.60
CA LYS A 163 -20.32 -21.78 -20.75
C LYS A 163 -21.76 -22.06 -21.17
#